data_5152d964c0fe740f62353416bfcf1b6a
#
_entry.id   5152d964c0fe740f62353416bfcf1b6a
#
_cell.length_a   1.000
_cell.length_b   1.000
_cell.length_c   1.000
_cell.angle_alpha   90.00
_cell.angle_beta   90.00
_cell.angle_gamma   90.00
#
_symmetry.space_group_name_H-M   'P 1'
#
loop_
_entity.id
_entity.type
_entity.pdbx_description
1 polymer ?
#
loop_
_entity_poly.entity_id
_entity_poly.type
_entity_poly.pdbx_seq_one_letter_code
_entity_poly.pdbx_strand_id
1 'polypeptide(L)'
;DSSLTRALYSTDASLYRVVPQVVVRPRSVEEVLATVEACRATGTPLTSRGAGTSIAGNAVGTGVVMDLTRHLNRVHEIDVEARTARVDPGVVHAVLQKAATPLGLRFGPDPSTHTRCTVGGMIGNNACGSRALAYGRTADNVVGLDLVTMAGEQLTVGRGEAPTSATLDDLRALVGTNLATIRTEFGRFGRQVSGYSLEHLLPENGFD
;
A
#
# COMPACT_ATOMS: atom_id res chain seq x y z
N ASP A 1 3.72 -1.24 -25.48
CA ASP A 1 4.81 -0.68 -24.65
C ASP A 1 6.07 -0.42 -25.48
N SER A 2 6.60 0.79 -25.36
CA SER A 2 7.89 1.11 -26.00
C SER A 2 9.07 0.69 -25.11
N SER A 3 10.21 0.43 -25.73
CA SER A 3 11.47 0.17 -25.00
C SER A 3 11.83 1.35 -24.07
N LEU A 4 11.49 2.58 -24.46
CA LEU A 4 11.66 3.77 -23.64
C LEU A 4 10.81 3.71 -22.36
N THR A 5 9.52 3.36 -22.46
CA THR A 5 8.66 3.21 -21.29
C THR A 5 9.22 2.17 -20.32
N ARG A 6 9.60 1.00 -20.82
CA ARG A 6 10.19 -0.06 -20.01
C ARG A 6 11.49 0.38 -19.33
N ALA A 7 12.34 1.14 -20.03
CA ALA A 7 13.55 1.69 -19.48
C ALA A 7 13.28 2.70 -18.35
N LEU A 8 12.30 3.59 -18.51
CA LEU A 8 11.91 4.57 -17.50
C LEU A 8 11.40 3.92 -16.20
N TYR A 9 10.77 2.74 -16.29
CA TYR A 9 10.24 2.00 -15.14
C TYR A 9 11.20 0.92 -14.62
N SER A 10 12.42 0.83 -15.16
CA SER A 10 13.41 -0.15 -14.74
C SER A 10 14.15 0.19 -13.45
N THR A 11 13.98 1.40 -12.92
CA THR A 11 14.64 1.89 -11.71
C THR A 11 13.66 2.49 -10.73
N ASP A 12 14.01 2.50 -9.47
CA ASP A 12 13.40 3.30 -8.41
C ASP A 12 14.49 4.08 -7.66
N ALA A 13 14.31 4.44 -6.40
CA ALA A 13 15.36 5.12 -5.62
C ALA A 13 16.40 4.15 -5.03
N SER A 14 16.31 2.85 -5.33
CA SER A 14 17.27 1.84 -4.90
C SER A 14 18.48 1.73 -5.86
N LEU A 15 19.37 0.82 -5.55
CA LEU A 15 20.51 0.44 -6.40
C LEU A 15 20.10 -0.54 -7.52
N TYR A 16 18.88 -1.04 -7.51
CA TYR A 16 18.44 -2.08 -8.45
C TYR A 16 17.97 -1.49 -9.76
N ARG A 17 18.21 -2.27 -10.82
CA ARG A 17 17.66 -2.01 -12.15
C ARG A 17 17.05 -3.30 -12.70
N VAL A 18 15.74 -3.30 -12.85
CA VAL A 18 14.97 -4.45 -13.34
C VAL A 18 14.03 -3.98 -14.44
N VAL A 19 14.28 -4.40 -15.68
CA VAL A 19 13.45 -3.99 -16.82
C VAL A 19 12.15 -4.80 -16.82
N PRO A 20 10.98 -4.18 -16.72
CA PRO A 20 9.71 -4.88 -16.77
C PRO A 20 9.40 -5.39 -18.18
N GLN A 21 8.56 -6.43 -18.28
CA GLN A 21 8.00 -6.85 -19.57
C GLN A 21 7.00 -5.82 -20.10
N VAL A 22 6.11 -5.35 -19.21
CA VAL A 22 5.01 -4.42 -19.55
C VAL A 22 4.85 -3.40 -18.42
N VAL A 23 4.45 -2.19 -18.80
CA VAL A 23 4.00 -1.15 -17.86
C VAL A 23 2.53 -0.85 -18.13
N VAL A 24 1.68 -0.99 -17.11
CA VAL A 24 0.25 -0.67 -17.17
C VAL A 24 -0.03 0.54 -16.30
N ARG A 25 -0.92 1.42 -16.77
CA ARG A 25 -1.38 2.61 -16.06
C ARG A 25 -2.90 2.60 -16.01
N PRO A 26 -3.49 1.89 -15.05
CA PRO A 26 -4.94 1.73 -14.98
C PRO A 26 -5.64 3.07 -14.73
N ARG A 27 -6.79 3.24 -15.37
CA ARG A 27 -7.63 4.44 -15.26
C ARG A 27 -8.77 4.24 -14.27
N SER A 28 -9.07 3.00 -13.93
CA SER A 28 -10.14 2.62 -13.04
C SER A 28 -9.82 1.34 -12.29
N VAL A 29 -10.66 0.98 -11.32
CA VAL A 29 -10.55 -0.28 -10.57
C VAL A 29 -10.76 -1.49 -11.49
N GLU A 30 -11.64 -1.38 -12.49
CA GLU A 30 -11.89 -2.44 -13.47
C GLU A 30 -10.63 -2.75 -14.29
N GLU A 31 -9.85 -1.72 -14.66
CA GLU A 31 -8.57 -1.92 -15.36
C GLU A 31 -7.48 -2.51 -14.41
N VAL A 32 -7.54 -2.24 -13.11
CA VAL A 32 -6.70 -2.91 -12.10
C VAL A 32 -7.06 -4.39 -12.05
N LEU A 33 -8.35 -4.73 -11.93
CA LEU A 33 -8.84 -6.11 -11.90
C LEU A 33 -8.45 -6.88 -13.18
N ALA A 34 -8.65 -6.27 -14.35
CA ALA A 34 -8.25 -6.86 -15.62
C ALA A 34 -6.75 -7.12 -15.69
N THR A 35 -5.93 -6.22 -15.13
CA THR A 35 -4.47 -6.40 -15.05
C THR A 35 -4.10 -7.56 -14.12
N VAL A 36 -4.71 -7.65 -12.94
CA VAL A 36 -4.51 -8.74 -11.99
C VAL A 36 -4.89 -10.09 -12.63
N GLU A 37 -6.05 -10.15 -13.29
CA GLU A 37 -6.52 -11.37 -13.97
C GLU A 37 -5.57 -11.79 -15.09
N ALA A 38 -5.10 -10.87 -15.93
CA ALA A 38 -4.13 -11.17 -16.98
C ALA A 38 -2.82 -11.72 -16.40
N CYS A 39 -2.31 -11.12 -15.31
CA CYS A 39 -1.12 -11.59 -14.61
C CYS A 39 -1.33 -13.00 -14.03
N ARG A 40 -2.48 -13.25 -13.42
CA ARG A 40 -2.85 -14.54 -12.85
C ARG A 40 -2.95 -15.62 -13.93
N ALA A 41 -3.65 -15.34 -15.03
CA ALA A 41 -3.84 -16.28 -16.14
C ALA A 41 -2.52 -16.69 -16.84
N THR A 42 -1.53 -15.78 -16.84
CA THR A 42 -0.24 -16.02 -17.49
C THR A 42 0.89 -16.40 -16.53
N GLY A 43 0.65 -16.43 -15.21
CA GLY A 43 1.69 -16.63 -14.21
C GLY A 43 2.73 -15.48 -14.18
N THR A 44 2.37 -14.29 -14.69
CA THR A 44 3.29 -13.16 -14.78
C THR A 44 3.34 -12.40 -13.47
N PRO A 45 4.53 -12.14 -12.88
CA PRO A 45 4.64 -11.33 -11.67
C PRO A 45 4.09 -9.92 -11.85
N LEU A 46 3.37 -9.43 -10.84
CA LEU A 46 2.83 -8.07 -10.78
C LEU A 46 3.55 -7.25 -9.71
N THR A 47 4.00 -6.06 -10.06
CA THR A 47 4.57 -5.08 -9.15
C THR A 47 3.73 -3.82 -9.16
N SER A 48 3.03 -3.52 -8.06
CA SER A 48 2.35 -2.24 -7.88
C SER A 48 3.37 -1.13 -7.64
N ARG A 49 3.21 0.01 -8.32
CA ARG A 49 4.15 1.12 -8.25
C ARG A 49 3.42 2.43 -7.96
N GLY A 50 3.92 3.13 -6.95
CA GLY A 50 3.66 4.55 -6.73
C GLY A 50 4.73 5.40 -7.42
N ALA A 51 5.29 6.37 -6.72
CA ALA A 51 6.29 7.28 -7.28
C ALA A 51 7.71 6.70 -7.44
N GLY A 52 7.93 5.43 -7.12
CA GLY A 52 9.26 4.81 -7.21
C GLY A 52 10.26 5.34 -6.19
N THR A 53 9.79 5.75 -5.01
CA THR A 53 10.64 6.31 -3.94
C THR A 53 11.22 5.26 -3.00
N SER A 54 10.95 3.97 -3.23
CA SER A 54 11.53 2.87 -2.45
C SER A 54 13.05 2.83 -2.64
N ILE A 55 13.79 2.71 -1.53
CA ILE A 55 15.24 2.51 -1.52
C ILE A 55 15.64 1.02 -1.48
N ALA A 56 14.66 0.12 -1.43
CA ALA A 56 14.85 -1.33 -1.31
C ALA A 56 14.41 -2.12 -2.56
N GLY A 57 14.10 -1.44 -3.68
CA GLY A 57 13.71 -2.11 -4.93
C GLY A 57 12.26 -2.59 -4.99
N ASN A 58 11.39 -2.10 -4.10
CA ASN A 58 10.00 -2.57 -4.05
C ASN A 58 9.15 -2.09 -5.24
N ALA A 59 9.62 -1.11 -6.00
CA ALA A 59 8.88 -0.51 -7.11
C ALA A 59 9.36 -0.96 -8.49
N VAL A 60 10.25 -1.96 -8.56
CA VAL A 60 10.76 -2.56 -9.81
C VAL A 60 10.46 -4.06 -9.84
N GLY A 61 10.27 -4.61 -11.02
CA GLY A 61 9.96 -6.04 -11.19
C GLY A 61 10.09 -6.49 -12.64
N THR A 62 10.25 -7.80 -12.84
CA THR A 62 10.49 -8.40 -14.16
C THR A 62 9.24 -8.57 -15.02
N GLY A 63 8.06 -8.64 -14.39
CA GLY A 63 6.78 -8.88 -15.08
C GLY A 63 6.06 -7.59 -15.48
N VAL A 64 4.83 -7.44 -15.00
CA VAL A 64 4.03 -6.24 -15.17
C VAL A 64 4.35 -5.26 -14.03
N VAL A 65 4.68 -4.02 -14.38
CA VAL A 65 4.69 -2.90 -13.42
C VAL A 65 3.41 -2.09 -13.62
N MET A 66 2.59 -2.02 -12.57
CA MET A 66 1.32 -1.31 -12.56
C MET A 66 1.48 0.03 -11.84
N ASP A 67 1.53 1.11 -12.61
CA ASP A 67 1.67 2.47 -12.09
C ASP A 67 0.30 3.07 -11.76
N LEU A 68 0.05 3.29 -10.48
CA LEU A 68 -1.20 3.84 -9.96
C LEU A 68 -1.22 5.37 -9.90
N THR A 69 -0.09 6.04 -10.22
CA THR A 69 0.02 7.50 -10.04
C THR A 69 -0.67 8.31 -11.11
N ARG A 70 -0.82 7.74 -12.31
CA ARG A 70 -1.22 8.51 -13.49
C ARG A 70 -2.70 8.90 -13.48
N HIS A 71 -3.56 7.99 -13.03
CA HIS A 71 -5.01 8.17 -13.16
C HIS A 71 -5.76 7.92 -11.84
N LEU A 72 -5.25 7.09 -10.94
CA LEU A 72 -5.83 6.79 -9.64
C LEU A 72 -5.18 7.69 -8.56
N ASN A 73 -5.44 8.99 -8.63
CA ASN A 73 -4.75 10.00 -7.83
C ASN A 73 -5.68 11.12 -7.30
N ARG A 74 -6.96 10.79 -7.05
CA ARG A 74 -7.94 11.73 -6.53
C ARG A 74 -7.99 11.72 -5.00
N VAL A 75 -8.12 12.89 -4.39
CA VAL A 75 -8.68 13.07 -3.06
C VAL A 75 -10.19 13.17 -3.24
N HIS A 76 -10.93 12.13 -2.82
CA HIS A 76 -12.37 12.04 -3.04
C HIS A 76 -13.14 12.86 -2.02
N GLU A 77 -12.82 12.69 -0.75
CA GLU A 77 -13.54 13.30 0.35
C GLU A 77 -12.61 13.53 1.53
N ILE A 78 -12.84 14.62 2.26
CA ILE A 78 -12.24 14.88 3.57
C ILE A 78 -13.39 15.17 4.54
N ASP A 79 -13.64 14.23 5.44
CA ASP A 79 -14.58 14.39 6.54
C ASP A 79 -13.88 15.08 7.72
N VAL A 80 -14.28 16.30 8.01
CA VAL A 80 -13.68 17.13 9.06
C VAL A 80 -14.08 16.64 10.44
N GLU A 81 -15.32 16.17 10.62
CA GLU A 81 -15.83 15.68 11.90
C GLU A 81 -15.21 14.34 12.27
N ALA A 82 -15.20 13.39 11.32
CA ALA A 82 -14.55 12.10 11.49
C ALA A 82 -13.02 12.18 11.41
N ARG A 83 -12.47 13.29 10.91
CA ARG A 83 -11.03 13.54 10.69
C ARG A 83 -10.42 12.48 9.77
N THR A 84 -11.13 12.11 8.73
CA THR A 84 -10.71 11.10 7.75
C THR A 84 -10.65 11.68 6.34
N ALA A 85 -9.91 11.02 5.47
CA ALA A 85 -9.88 11.32 4.04
C ALA A 85 -9.95 10.02 3.23
N ARG A 86 -10.82 9.99 2.22
CA ARG A 86 -10.86 8.93 1.22
C ARG A 86 -10.05 9.36 -0.01
N VAL A 87 -9.04 8.58 -0.36
CA VAL A 87 -8.09 8.92 -1.41
C VAL A 87 -7.73 7.72 -2.27
N ASP A 88 -7.39 7.96 -3.52
CA ASP A 88 -6.80 6.94 -4.38
C ASP A 88 -5.35 6.61 -3.96
N PRO A 89 -4.85 5.41 -4.30
CA PRO A 89 -3.49 4.98 -3.92
C PRO A 89 -2.38 5.84 -4.53
N GLY A 90 -2.61 6.44 -5.70
CA GLY A 90 -1.66 7.29 -6.41
C GLY A 90 -1.61 8.75 -5.95
N VAL A 91 -2.41 9.13 -4.96
CA VAL A 91 -2.37 10.49 -4.40
C VAL A 91 -1.01 10.74 -3.75
N VAL A 92 -0.33 11.80 -4.19
CA VAL A 92 0.92 12.23 -3.57
C VAL A 92 0.64 12.82 -2.18
N HIS A 93 1.43 12.45 -1.19
CA HIS A 93 1.28 12.93 0.19
C HIS A 93 1.11 14.46 0.29
N ALA A 94 1.96 15.23 -0.42
CA ALA A 94 1.87 16.70 -0.41
C ALA A 94 0.54 17.22 -1.00
N VAL A 95 -0.09 16.49 -1.92
CA VAL A 95 -1.41 16.85 -2.47
C VAL A 95 -2.50 16.66 -1.42
N LEU A 96 -2.47 15.56 -0.69
CA LEU A 96 -3.37 15.33 0.44
C LEU A 96 -3.18 16.42 1.52
N GLN A 97 -1.93 16.74 1.88
CA GLN A 97 -1.65 17.79 2.86
C GLN A 97 -2.19 19.16 2.42
N LYS A 98 -2.01 19.50 1.13
CA LYS A 98 -2.54 20.75 0.58
C LYS A 98 -4.06 20.82 0.64
N ALA A 99 -4.75 19.71 0.47
CA ALA A 99 -6.21 19.63 0.58
C ALA A 99 -6.69 19.69 2.05
N ALA A 100 -6.00 19.04 2.97
CA ALA A 100 -6.38 18.93 4.37
C ALA A 100 -6.05 20.19 5.21
N THR A 101 -4.95 20.88 4.91
CA THR A 101 -4.46 22.03 5.72
C THR A 101 -5.49 23.15 5.86
N PRO A 102 -6.22 23.59 4.81
CA PRO A 102 -7.24 24.63 4.96
C PRO A 102 -8.40 24.25 5.89
N LEU A 103 -8.59 22.94 6.10
CA LEU A 103 -9.62 22.38 6.98
C LEU A 103 -9.11 22.15 8.42
N GLY A 104 -7.91 22.63 8.75
CA GLY A 104 -7.27 22.42 10.06
C GLY A 104 -6.79 21.00 10.31
N LEU A 105 -6.74 20.14 9.25
CA LEU A 105 -6.36 18.75 9.34
C LEU A 105 -4.98 18.50 8.72
N ARG A 106 -4.42 17.35 9.10
CA ARG A 106 -3.13 16.88 8.60
C ARG A 106 -3.09 15.37 8.60
N PHE A 107 -2.51 14.77 7.54
CA PHE A 107 -2.06 13.40 7.58
C PHE A 107 -0.69 13.36 8.30
N GLY A 108 -0.63 12.67 9.44
CA GLY A 108 0.48 12.80 10.40
C GLY A 108 1.85 12.32 9.91
N PRO A 109 1.99 11.10 9.33
CA PRO A 109 3.26 10.59 8.86
C PRO A 109 3.88 11.50 7.79
N ASP A 110 5.18 11.82 7.92
CA ASP A 110 5.87 12.78 7.06
C ASP A 110 7.22 12.25 6.54
N PRO A 111 7.23 11.23 5.68
CA PRO A 111 8.48 10.71 5.13
C PRO A 111 9.26 11.80 4.37
N SER A 112 10.58 11.67 4.31
CA SER A 112 11.46 12.63 3.61
C SER A 112 11.09 12.84 2.14
N THR A 113 10.41 11.86 1.54
CA THR A 113 9.91 11.89 0.17
C THR A 113 8.49 12.45 0.04
N HIS A 114 7.94 13.13 1.05
CA HIS A 114 6.55 13.59 1.12
C HIS A 114 6.07 14.37 -0.10
N THR A 115 6.96 15.05 -0.83
CA THR A 115 6.61 15.77 -2.06
C THR A 115 6.42 14.83 -3.28
N ARG A 116 6.73 13.56 -3.15
CA ARG A 116 6.69 12.56 -4.25
C ARG A 116 5.98 11.28 -3.89
N CYS A 117 6.20 10.72 -2.68
CA CYS A 117 5.62 9.46 -2.27
C CYS A 117 4.09 9.51 -2.32
N THR A 118 3.50 8.39 -2.73
CA THR A 118 2.05 8.25 -2.82
C THR A 118 1.48 7.58 -1.57
N VAL A 119 0.22 7.84 -1.25
CA VAL A 119 -0.46 7.25 -0.08
C VAL A 119 -0.44 5.72 -0.15
N GLY A 120 -0.74 5.11 -1.31
CA GLY A 120 -0.66 3.66 -1.46
C GLY A 120 0.76 3.12 -1.27
N GLY A 121 1.78 3.84 -1.77
CA GLY A 121 3.19 3.48 -1.52
C GLY A 121 3.59 3.62 -0.06
N MET A 122 3.06 4.63 0.64
CA MET A 122 3.27 4.80 2.09
C MET A 122 2.64 3.65 2.88
N ILE A 123 1.44 3.20 2.49
CA ILE A 123 0.76 2.05 3.10
C ILE A 123 1.59 0.78 2.89
N GLY A 124 1.96 0.48 1.65
CA GLY A 124 2.73 -0.74 1.31
C GLY A 124 4.09 -0.82 1.99
N ASN A 125 4.72 0.32 2.30
CA ASN A 125 5.99 0.37 3.03
C ASN A 125 5.83 0.61 4.54
N ASN A 126 4.63 0.78 5.03
CA ASN A 126 4.36 1.28 6.38
C ASN A 126 5.25 2.48 6.73
N ALA A 127 5.27 3.45 5.81
CA ALA A 127 6.18 4.58 5.86
C ALA A 127 5.97 5.44 7.13
N CYS A 128 7.04 6.00 7.62
CA CYS A 128 7.03 6.96 8.72
C CYS A 128 8.02 8.09 8.40
N GLY A 129 8.11 9.08 9.29
CA GLY A 129 9.00 10.22 9.11
C GLY A 129 9.49 10.76 10.44
N SER A 130 10.04 11.96 10.44
CA SER A 130 10.60 12.63 11.63
C SER A 130 9.55 12.86 12.71
N ARG A 131 8.26 12.89 12.36
CA ARG A 131 7.13 13.08 13.28
C ARG A 131 6.51 11.78 13.79
N ALA A 132 7.16 10.64 13.56
CA ALA A 132 6.64 9.34 13.96
C ALA A 132 6.41 9.20 15.46
N LEU A 133 7.16 9.94 16.31
CA LEU A 133 6.93 9.94 17.74
C LEU A 133 5.54 10.47 18.12
N ALA A 134 5.05 11.48 17.39
CA ALA A 134 3.74 12.09 17.63
C ALA A 134 2.59 11.43 16.86
N TYR A 135 2.84 10.97 15.64
CA TYR A 135 1.80 10.53 14.71
C TYR A 135 1.89 9.04 14.32
N GLY A 136 2.91 8.34 14.79
CA GLY A 136 3.11 6.93 14.42
C GLY A 136 3.56 6.72 12.97
N ARG A 137 3.29 5.54 12.48
CA ARG A 137 3.55 5.08 11.11
C ARG A 137 2.30 5.27 10.25
N THR A 138 2.41 4.97 8.99
CA THR A 138 1.25 5.04 8.07
C THR A 138 0.12 4.11 8.53
N ALA A 139 0.41 2.87 8.92
CA ALA A 139 -0.59 1.91 9.40
C ALA A 139 -1.39 2.44 10.60
N ASP A 140 -0.76 3.19 11.51
CA ASP A 140 -1.41 3.76 12.69
C ASP A 140 -2.44 4.84 12.32
N ASN A 141 -2.41 5.33 11.07
CA ASN A 141 -3.26 6.39 10.52
C ASN A 141 -4.22 5.89 9.42
N VAL A 142 -4.26 4.60 9.14
CA VAL A 142 -5.21 4.00 8.17
C VAL A 142 -6.43 3.52 8.92
N VAL A 143 -7.62 3.93 8.45
CA VAL A 143 -8.91 3.51 9.03
C VAL A 143 -9.50 2.34 8.25
N GLY A 144 -9.28 2.32 6.94
CA GLY A 144 -9.79 1.26 6.07
C GLY A 144 -9.12 1.27 4.71
N LEU A 145 -9.26 0.17 4.00
CA LEU A 145 -8.72 -0.05 2.65
C LEU A 145 -9.77 -0.71 1.77
N ASP A 146 -9.92 -0.19 0.56
CA ASP A 146 -10.48 -0.93 -0.56
C ASP A 146 -9.30 -1.56 -1.31
N LEU A 147 -9.23 -2.88 -1.37
CA LEU A 147 -8.10 -3.60 -1.94
C LEU A 147 -8.54 -4.69 -2.92
N VAL A 148 -7.62 -5.04 -3.81
CA VAL A 148 -7.74 -6.17 -4.74
C VAL A 148 -6.63 -7.16 -4.43
N THR A 149 -7.00 -8.42 -4.17
CA THR A 149 -6.03 -9.50 -3.96
C THR A 149 -5.55 -10.08 -5.28
N MET A 150 -4.44 -10.82 -5.26
CA MET A 150 -4.00 -11.58 -6.44
C MET A 150 -4.96 -12.72 -6.82
N ALA A 151 -5.86 -13.13 -5.92
CA ALA A 151 -6.96 -14.06 -6.25
C ALA A 151 -8.10 -13.38 -7.02
N GLY A 152 -8.06 -12.05 -7.18
CA GLY A 152 -9.10 -11.26 -7.83
C GLY A 152 -10.24 -10.86 -6.91
N GLU A 153 -10.14 -11.10 -5.60
CA GLU A 153 -11.14 -10.65 -4.63
C GLU A 153 -11.05 -9.14 -4.45
N GLN A 154 -12.20 -8.48 -4.39
CA GLN A 154 -12.31 -7.09 -3.98
C GLN A 154 -12.79 -7.06 -2.53
N LEU A 155 -12.01 -6.45 -1.66
CA LEU A 155 -12.28 -6.43 -0.23
C LEU A 155 -12.26 -5.00 0.28
N THR A 156 -13.22 -4.67 1.13
CA THR A 156 -13.15 -3.48 1.99
C THR A 156 -12.81 -3.96 3.39
N VAL A 157 -11.64 -3.58 3.88
CA VAL A 157 -11.15 -3.95 5.22
C VAL A 157 -10.90 -2.70 6.05
N GLY A 158 -11.04 -2.82 7.36
CA GLY A 158 -10.87 -1.70 8.29
C GLY A 158 -11.23 -2.11 9.70
N ARG A 159 -11.40 -1.12 10.57
CA ARG A 159 -11.86 -1.35 11.95
C ARG A 159 -13.31 -1.78 11.94
N GLY A 160 -13.59 -2.99 12.40
CA GLY A 160 -14.93 -3.56 12.44
C GLY A 160 -14.97 -5.02 12.00
N GLU A 161 -16.13 -5.47 11.51
CA GLU A 161 -16.27 -6.83 10.99
C GLU A 161 -15.48 -6.98 9.68
N ALA A 162 -14.60 -7.98 9.65
CA ALA A 162 -13.88 -8.32 8.43
C ALA A 162 -14.84 -8.96 7.41
N PRO A 163 -14.72 -8.64 6.12
CA PRO A 163 -15.52 -9.27 5.08
C PRO A 163 -15.26 -10.78 5.01
N THR A 164 -16.23 -11.54 4.52
CA THR A 164 -16.03 -12.95 4.21
C THR A 164 -15.11 -13.07 3.00
N SER A 165 -13.99 -13.79 3.16
CA SER A 165 -12.97 -13.94 2.12
C SER A 165 -12.12 -15.17 2.39
N ALA A 166 -11.91 -15.98 1.36
CA ALA A 166 -11.02 -17.13 1.47
C ALA A 166 -9.58 -16.72 1.81
N THR A 167 -9.10 -15.62 1.23
CA THR A 167 -7.77 -15.06 1.55
C THR A 167 -7.63 -14.67 3.02
N LEU A 168 -8.69 -14.07 3.61
CA LEU A 168 -8.67 -13.70 5.03
C LEU A 168 -8.79 -14.92 5.94
N ASP A 169 -9.54 -15.93 5.54
CA ASP A 169 -9.65 -17.19 6.31
C ASP A 169 -8.33 -17.96 6.31
N ASP A 170 -7.65 -18.02 5.17
CA ASP A 170 -6.30 -18.60 5.07
C ASP A 170 -5.30 -17.83 5.95
N LEU A 171 -5.40 -16.48 5.95
CA LEU A 171 -4.55 -15.64 6.79
C LEU A 171 -4.81 -15.87 8.29
N ARG A 172 -6.08 -16.01 8.71
CA ARG A 172 -6.45 -16.37 10.08
C ARG A 172 -5.90 -17.73 10.47
N ALA A 173 -6.02 -18.72 9.59
CA ALA A 173 -5.48 -20.06 9.81
C ALA A 173 -3.96 -20.05 9.96
N LEU A 174 -3.26 -19.28 9.10
CA LEU A 174 -1.81 -19.08 9.17
C LEU A 174 -1.40 -18.50 10.54
N VAL A 175 -2.06 -17.42 10.98
CA VAL A 175 -1.80 -16.79 12.29
C VAL A 175 -2.09 -17.77 13.41
N GLY A 176 -3.24 -18.46 13.37
CA GLY A 176 -3.63 -19.45 14.38
C GLY A 176 -2.62 -20.60 14.56
N THR A 177 -2.02 -21.05 13.46
CA THR A 177 -1.02 -22.11 13.46
C THR A 177 0.34 -21.62 14.01
N ASN A 178 0.64 -20.32 13.94
CA ASN A 178 1.94 -19.75 14.28
C ASN A 178 1.91 -18.80 15.48
N LEU A 179 0.89 -18.87 16.34
CA LEU A 179 0.69 -17.94 17.46
C LEU A 179 1.93 -17.77 18.36
N ALA A 180 2.59 -18.88 18.71
CA ALA A 180 3.76 -18.83 19.57
C ALA A 180 4.90 -18.03 18.93
N THR A 181 5.22 -18.32 17.67
CA THR A 181 6.26 -17.61 16.91
C THR A 181 5.93 -16.13 16.76
N ILE A 182 4.68 -15.81 16.42
CA ILE A 182 4.27 -14.41 16.22
C ILE A 182 4.40 -13.64 17.53
N ARG A 183 3.96 -14.19 18.66
CA ARG A 183 4.05 -13.54 19.97
C ARG A 183 5.48 -13.35 20.47
N THR A 184 6.40 -14.23 20.10
CA THR A 184 7.80 -14.19 20.58
C THR A 184 8.73 -13.42 19.66
N GLU A 185 8.47 -13.41 18.33
CA GLU A 185 9.40 -12.86 17.35
C GLU A 185 8.93 -11.54 16.73
N PHE A 186 7.62 -11.27 16.71
CA PHE A 186 7.06 -10.05 16.15
C PHE A 186 6.79 -9.00 17.23
N GLY A 187 6.71 -7.74 16.84
CA GLY A 187 6.38 -6.64 17.76
C GLY A 187 7.43 -6.31 18.79
N ARG A 188 8.64 -6.85 18.69
CA ARG A 188 9.74 -6.61 19.65
C ARG A 188 10.23 -5.16 19.65
N PHE A 189 10.06 -4.47 18.56
CA PHE A 189 10.50 -3.09 18.37
C PHE A 189 9.33 -2.24 17.90
N GLY A 190 9.14 -1.08 18.50
CA GLY A 190 8.06 -0.16 18.14
C GLY A 190 8.09 0.34 16.68
N ARG A 191 9.18 0.12 15.97
CA ARG A 191 9.37 0.46 14.55
C ARG A 191 9.76 -0.74 13.71
N GLN A 192 9.20 -1.88 13.97
CA GLN A 192 9.38 -3.04 13.10
C GLN A 192 8.53 -2.84 11.83
N VAL A 193 9.19 -2.68 10.67
CA VAL A 193 8.54 -2.34 9.40
C VAL A 193 8.99 -3.24 8.24
N SER A 194 9.66 -4.35 8.53
CA SER A 194 10.06 -5.34 7.53
C SER A 194 9.12 -6.53 7.54
N GLY A 195 8.58 -6.87 6.39
CA GLY A 195 7.60 -7.94 6.21
C GLY A 195 6.20 -7.54 6.68
N TYR A 196 5.32 -8.53 6.79
CA TYR A 196 3.96 -8.34 7.27
C TYR A 196 3.94 -8.21 8.79
N SER A 197 3.16 -7.27 9.30
CA SER A 197 2.98 -7.03 10.76
C SER A 197 1.95 -8.00 11.33
N LEU A 198 2.27 -9.28 11.38
CA LEU A 198 1.34 -10.35 11.79
C LEU A 198 0.91 -10.23 13.26
N GLU A 199 1.64 -9.48 14.08
CA GLU A 199 1.30 -9.20 15.47
C GLU A 199 -0.03 -8.45 15.62
N HIS A 200 -0.43 -7.66 14.60
CA HIS A 200 -1.73 -6.98 14.60
C HIS A 200 -2.90 -7.94 14.35
N LEU A 201 -2.63 -9.12 13.82
CA LEU A 201 -3.63 -10.15 13.51
C LEU A 201 -3.77 -11.19 14.63
N LEU A 202 -3.11 -11.00 15.77
CA LEU A 202 -3.29 -11.86 16.93
C LEU A 202 -4.72 -11.74 17.48
N PRO A 203 -5.32 -12.82 18.01
CA PRO A 203 -6.68 -12.79 18.58
C PRO A 203 -6.85 -11.71 19.64
N GLU A 204 -5.84 -11.49 20.48
CA GLU A 204 -5.82 -10.45 21.51
C GLU A 204 -5.84 -9.02 20.96
N ASN A 205 -5.44 -8.82 19.70
CA ASN A 205 -5.44 -7.54 19.00
C ASN A 205 -6.66 -7.39 18.08
N GLY A 206 -7.62 -8.33 18.13
CA GLY A 206 -8.87 -8.26 17.40
C GLY A 206 -8.79 -8.57 15.91
N PHE A 207 -7.68 -9.13 15.44
CA PHE A 207 -7.44 -9.39 14.01
C PHE A 207 -7.62 -8.12 13.15
N ASP A 208 -6.98 -7.04 13.59
CA ASP A 208 -7.08 -5.72 12.93
C ASP A 208 -6.10 -5.55 11.75
#